data_888a1122e1d8340ef1095ebda522823b
#
_entry.id   888a1122e1d8340ef1095ebda522823b
#
_cell.length_a   1.000
_cell.length_b   1.000
_cell.length_c   1.000
_cell.angle_alpha   90.00
_cell.angle_beta   90.00
_cell.angle_gamma   90.00
#
_symmetry.space_group_name_H-M   'P 1'
#
loop_
_entity.id
_entity.type
_entity.pdbx_description
1 polymer ?
#
loop_
_entity_poly.entity_id
_entity_poly.type
_entity_poly.pdbx_seq_one_letter_code
_entity_poly.pdbx_strand_id
1 'polypeptide(L)'
;MKFPFYKQLDGMDCGPSCLRMIARYHGKKFSVQQLREQSFIQRTGVNMQGISEAATSIGMRATGIRTTIDKLKQQSRLPCILHWNQIHFVVLYKIVRKKGKTYFYIADPAYGLLKYEEEELKKCWISTSQGGIEKGIAMLLEVTPQFYDTTPIKYEGISLWHLLRYVHPYRKMIVQLIIGLLAGSVLQLAFPFLTQTIVDQGIGHRNLNFIQLILAAQLMLVFSRTLIEVIRRCILLHISTRVNVALISDFLVKLMRLPMRFFDSKLAGDLIRRICLLYTSPSPRDLS
;
A
#
# COMPACT_ATOMS: atom_id res chain seq x y z
N MET A 1 -2.82 -4.13 -27.25
CA MET A 1 -3.10 -4.15 -25.79
C MET A 1 -1.89 -3.59 -25.05
N LYS A 2 -2.11 -2.78 -24.02
CA LYS A 2 -1.04 -2.29 -23.14
C LYS A 2 -0.62 -3.44 -22.21
N PHE A 3 0.69 -3.70 -22.07
CA PHE A 3 1.18 -4.76 -21.19
C PHE A 3 0.79 -4.48 -19.73
N PRO A 4 0.27 -5.45 -18.95
CA PRO A 4 -0.11 -5.24 -17.57
C PRO A 4 1.13 -4.97 -16.71
N PHE A 5 1.09 -3.88 -15.95
CA PHE A 5 2.17 -3.49 -15.07
C PHE A 5 1.74 -3.52 -13.60
N TYR A 6 2.61 -4.05 -12.74
CA TYR A 6 2.46 -4.04 -11.29
C TYR A 6 3.77 -3.62 -10.64
N LYS A 7 3.70 -2.54 -9.85
CA LYS A 7 4.84 -2.09 -9.06
C LYS A 7 5.08 -3.05 -7.91
N GLN A 8 6.35 -3.38 -7.63
CA GLN A 8 6.71 -4.17 -6.45
C GLN A 8 6.40 -3.40 -5.17
N LEU A 9 5.96 -4.11 -4.14
CA LEU A 9 5.62 -3.54 -2.83
C LEU A 9 6.82 -3.51 -1.89
N ASP A 10 7.79 -4.38 -2.14
CA ASP A 10 8.99 -4.60 -1.33
C ASP A 10 10.18 -4.82 -2.26
N GLY A 11 11.39 -4.48 -1.81
CA GLY A 11 12.62 -4.69 -2.60
C GLY A 11 12.85 -6.13 -3.01
N MET A 12 12.31 -7.10 -2.28
CA MET A 12 12.44 -8.53 -2.53
C MET A 12 11.40 -9.10 -3.51
N ASP A 13 10.44 -8.29 -3.96
CA ASP A 13 9.28 -8.75 -4.74
C ASP A 13 9.46 -8.73 -6.26
N CYS A 14 10.66 -8.46 -6.75
CA CYS A 14 10.87 -8.33 -8.20
C CYS A 14 10.42 -9.58 -8.97
N GLY A 15 10.80 -10.80 -8.54
CA GLY A 15 10.42 -12.06 -9.16
C GLY A 15 8.92 -12.34 -9.13
N PRO A 16 8.27 -12.37 -7.96
CA PRO A 16 6.82 -12.51 -7.85
C PRO A 16 6.03 -11.47 -8.64
N SER A 17 6.51 -10.22 -8.69
CA SER A 17 5.87 -9.16 -9.47
C SER A 17 5.99 -9.39 -10.98
N CYS A 18 7.15 -9.88 -11.45
CA CYS A 18 7.34 -10.30 -12.84
C CYS A 18 6.39 -11.44 -13.20
N LEU A 19 6.32 -12.47 -12.37
CA LEU A 19 5.43 -13.62 -12.59
C LEU A 19 3.95 -13.19 -12.59
N ARG A 20 3.56 -12.27 -11.70
CA ARG A 20 2.22 -11.67 -11.66
C ARG A 20 1.86 -10.95 -12.96
N MET A 21 2.80 -10.16 -13.51
CA MET A 21 2.59 -9.46 -14.78
C MET A 21 2.38 -10.43 -15.94
N ILE A 22 3.19 -11.50 -16.02
CA ILE A 22 3.07 -12.52 -17.06
C ILE A 22 1.78 -13.32 -16.91
N ALA A 23 1.42 -13.76 -15.70
CA ALA A 23 0.17 -14.44 -15.45
C ALA A 23 -1.05 -13.58 -15.83
N ARG A 24 -0.99 -12.28 -15.57
CA ARG A 24 -2.03 -11.34 -15.96
C ARG A 24 -2.09 -11.13 -17.49
N TYR A 25 -0.95 -11.14 -18.16
CA TYR A 25 -0.89 -11.09 -19.62
C TYR A 25 -1.63 -12.29 -20.25
N HIS A 26 -1.52 -13.48 -19.62
CA HIS A 26 -2.25 -14.70 -20.02
C HIS A 26 -3.67 -14.80 -19.43
N GLY A 27 -4.21 -13.73 -18.85
CA GLY A 27 -5.63 -13.61 -18.47
C GLY A 27 -5.95 -13.88 -17.01
N LYS A 28 -5.02 -14.38 -16.17
CA LYS A 28 -5.26 -14.69 -14.75
C LYS A 28 -4.64 -13.67 -13.79
N LYS A 29 -5.35 -13.41 -12.70
CA LYS A 29 -4.91 -12.52 -11.63
C LYS A 29 -4.51 -13.33 -10.40
N PHE A 30 -3.22 -13.42 -10.12
CA PHE A 30 -2.72 -13.94 -8.84
C PHE A 30 -2.36 -12.81 -7.89
N SER A 31 -2.50 -13.06 -6.57
CA SER A 31 -2.06 -12.11 -5.57
C SER A 31 -0.52 -12.17 -5.43
N VAL A 32 0.10 -11.03 -5.10
CA VAL A 32 1.56 -11.01 -4.81
C VAL A 32 1.89 -11.91 -3.63
N GLN A 33 1.00 -11.93 -2.62
CA GLN A 33 1.16 -12.75 -1.42
C GLN A 33 1.27 -14.23 -1.77
N GLN A 34 0.38 -14.76 -2.60
CA GLN A 34 0.41 -16.15 -3.07
C GLN A 34 1.71 -16.48 -3.78
N LEU A 35 2.14 -15.61 -4.70
CA LEU A 35 3.37 -15.82 -5.46
C LEU A 35 4.63 -15.70 -4.60
N ARG A 36 4.62 -14.85 -3.57
CA ARG A 36 5.68 -14.77 -2.57
C ARG A 36 5.86 -16.07 -1.80
N GLU A 37 4.77 -16.62 -1.28
CA GLU A 37 4.78 -17.86 -0.50
C GLU A 37 5.32 -19.04 -1.33
N GLN A 38 4.97 -19.06 -2.61
CA GLN A 38 5.39 -20.09 -3.55
C GLN A 38 6.81 -19.89 -4.11
N SER A 39 7.35 -18.66 -4.06
CA SER A 39 8.70 -18.34 -4.56
C SER A 39 9.80 -18.58 -3.56
N PHE A 40 9.50 -19.02 -2.33
CA PHE A 40 10.50 -19.25 -1.28
C PHE A 40 11.47 -18.08 -1.11
N ILE A 41 10.96 -16.84 -0.99
CA ILE A 41 11.76 -15.63 -0.84
C ILE A 41 12.65 -15.73 0.39
N GLN A 42 13.94 -15.49 0.20
CA GLN A 42 14.96 -15.44 1.25
C GLN A 42 15.35 -13.99 1.55
N ARG A 43 16.18 -13.77 2.59
CA ARG A 43 16.71 -12.43 2.94
C ARG A 43 17.47 -11.74 1.80
N THR A 44 18.06 -12.50 0.90
CA THR A 44 18.79 -12.03 -0.27
C THR A 44 17.89 -11.77 -1.49
N GLY A 45 16.59 -11.97 -1.36
CA GLY A 45 15.61 -11.85 -2.45
C GLY A 45 15.16 -13.23 -2.97
N VAL A 46 14.52 -13.21 -4.14
CA VAL A 46 14.10 -14.42 -4.84
C VAL A 46 15.20 -14.85 -5.80
N ASN A 47 15.44 -16.15 -5.88
CA ASN A 47 16.33 -16.74 -6.89
C ASN A 47 15.52 -17.27 -8.09
N MET A 48 16.22 -17.60 -9.18
CA MET A 48 15.61 -18.15 -10.40
C MET A 48 14.82 -19.44 -10.13
N GLN A 49 15.31 -20.30 -9.24
CA GLN A 49 14.64 -21.55 -8.88
C GLN A 49 13.31 -21.26 -8.18
N GLY A 50 13.27 -20.34 -7.20
CA GLY A 50 12.04 -19.96 -6.52
C GLY A 50 10.99 -19.40 -7.47
N ILE A 51 11.41 -18.60 -8.49
CA ILE A 51 10.50 -18.13 -9.53
C ILE A 51 9.97 -19.30 -10.37
N SER A 52 10.83 -20.26 -10.71
CA SER A 52 10.45 -21.46 -11.45
C SER A 52 9.45 -22.33 -10.68
N GLU A 53 9.67 -22.54 -9.38
CA GLU A 53 8.75 -23.28 -8.52
C GLU A 53 7.39 -22.58 -8.38
N ALA A 54 7.40 -21.25 -8.18
CA ALA A 54 6.18 -20.46 -8.17
C ALA A 54 5.43 -20.49 -9.52
N ALA A 55 6.15 -20.45 -10.64
CA ALA A 55 5.54 -20.59 -11.96
C ALA A 55 4.89 -21.95 -12.12
N THR A 56 5.56 -23.03 -11.71
CA THR A 56 5.04 -24.40 -11.78
C THR A 56 3.81 -24.57 -10.90
N SER A 57 3.78 -23.98 -9.70
CA SER A 57 2.64 -24.06 -8.77
C SER A 57 1.37 -23.39 -9.29
N ILE A 58 1.51 -22.41 -10.18
CA ILE A 58 0.37 -21.75 -10.85
C ILE A 58 0.03 -22.35 -12.23
N GLY A 59 0.68 -23.48 -12.60
CA GLY A 59 0.43 -24.17 -13.84
C GLY A 59 1.19 -23.61 -15.05
N MET A 60 2.34 -22.96 -14.84
CA MET A 60 3.22 -22.54 -15.93
C MET A 60 4.50 -23.41 -15.94
N ARG A 61 5.00 -23.74 -17.12
CA ARG A 61 6.31 -24.35 -17.28
C ARG A 61 7.36 -23.23 -17.38
N ALA A 62 8.34 -23.25 -16.49
CA ALA A 62 9.47 -22.33 -16.49
C ALA A 62 10.74 -23.02 -16.99
N THR A 63 11.43 -22.41 -17.94
CA THR A 63 12.70 -22.92 -18.47
C THR A 63 13.75 -21.79 -18.42
N GLY A 64 14.74 -21.95 -17.55
CA GLY A 64 15.89 -21.06 -17.48
C GLY A 64 16.86 -21.33 -18.63
N ILE A 65 17.23 -20.31 -19.38
CA ILE A 65 18.18 -20.40 -20.49
C ILE A 65 19.28 -19.37 -20.33
N ARG A 66 20.48 -19.74 -20.76
CA ARG A 66 21.60 -18.80 -20.97
C ARG A 66 21.77 -18.57 -22.45
N THR A 67 21.57 -17.33 -22.91
CA THR A 67 21.48 -17.04 -24.34
C THR A 67 22.19 -15.75 -24.71
N THR A 68 22.51 -15.59 -26.00
CA THR A 68 23.06 -14.36 -26.58
C THR A 68 21.96 -13.41 -26.99
N ILE A 69 22.30 -12.14 -27.21
CA ILE A 69 21.32 -11.14 -27.63
C ILE A 69 20.68 -11.46 -28.98
N ASP A 70 21.44 -12.05 -29.91
CA ASP A 70 20.91 -12.40 -31.22
C ASP A 70 19.87 -13.52 -31.16
N LYS A 71 20.14 -14.52 -30.32
CA LYS A 71 19.14 -15.56 -30.05
C LYS A 71 17.92 -15.01 -29.29
N LEU A 72 18.13 -14.03 -28.40
CA LEU A 72 17.03 -13.35 -27.71
C LEU A 72 16.14 -12.54 -28.69
N LYS A 73 16.73 -11.91 -29.72
CA LYS A 73 15.98 -11.20 -30.79
C LYS A 73 15.11 -12.13 -31.62
N GLN A 74 15.54 -13.38 -31.79
CA GLN A 74 14.81 -14.39 -32.55
C GLN A 74 13.77 -15.13 -31.70
N GLN A 75 13.77 -14.85 -30.37
CA GLN A 75 12.87 -15.51 -29.45
C GLN A 75 11.42 -15.08 -29.70
N SER A 76 10.59 -16.07 -30.08
CA SER A 76 9.17 -15.86 -30.34
C SER A 76 8.31 -15.99 -29.05
N ARG A 77 8.88 -16.53 -27.97
CA ARG A 77 8.15 -16.81 -26.72
C ARG A 77 8.27 -15.65 -25.75
N LEU A 78 7.54 -14.58 -26.04
CA LEU A 78 7.40 -13.43 -25.15
C LEU A 78 6.01 -13.46 -24.50
N PRO A 79 5.85 -12.97 -23.27
CA PRO A 79 6.85 -12.34 -22.40
C PRO A 79 7.78 -13.35 -21.68
N CYS A 80 9.02 -12.92 -21.37
CA CYS A 80 9.98 -13.69 -20.60
C CYS A 80 10.62 -12.86 -19.49
N ILE A 81 11.14 -13.51 -18.44
CA ILE A 81 11.84 -12.85 -17.33
C ILE A 81 13.34 -12.81 -17.64
N LEU A 82 13.95 -11.64 -17.48
CA LEU A 82 15.39 -11.43 -17.60
C LEU A 82 16.01 -11.23 -16.22
N HIS A 83 17.20 -11.81 -16.02
CA HIS A 83 18.02 -11.54 -14.83
C HIS A 83 18.83 -10.27 -15.07
N TRP A 84 18.51 -9.22 -14.33
CA TRP A 84 18.96 -7.85 -14.57
C TRP A 84 20.00 -7.43 -13.54
N ASN A 85 21.11 -6.87 -13.96
CA ASN A 85 22.22 -6.46 -13.10
C ASN A 85 22.63 -7.51 -12.06
N GLN A 86 22.40 -8.79 -12.34
CA GLN A 86 22.69 -9.96 -11.48
C GLN A 86 21.97 -10.00 -10.11
N ILE A 87 21.12 -9.02 -9.80
CA ILE A 87 20.42 -8.90 -8.52
C ILE A 87 18.91 -8.64 -8.66
N HIS A 88 18.43 -8.39 -9.88
CA HIS A 88 17.05 -7.97 -10.12
C HIS A 88 16.39 -8.80 -11.22
N PHE A 89 15.05 -8.80 -11.26
CA PHE A 89 14.29 -9.46 -12.32
C PHE A 89 13.35 -8.48 -12.98
N VAL A 90 13.30 -8.52 -14.31
CA VAL A 90 12.44 -7.69 -15.14
C VAL A 90 11.76 -8.53 -16.21
N VAL A 91 10.66 -8.04 -16.79
CA VAL A 91 9.94 -8.74 -17.86
C VAL A 91 10.22 -8.09 -19.20
N LEU A 92 10.79 -8.85 -20.13
CA LEU A 92 10.85 -8.47 -21.53
C LEU A 92 9.53 -8.91 -22.19
N TYR A 93 8.71 -7.94 -22.64
CA TYR A 93 7.40 -8.26 -23.20
C TYR A 93 7.24 -7.96 -24.69
N LYS A 94 8.16 -7.19 -25.29
CA LYS A 94 8.10 -6.85 -26.71
C LYS A 94 9.47 -6.49 -27.24
N ILE A 95 9.77 -6.91 -28.46
CA ILE A 95 10.97 -6.52 -29.23
C ILE A 95 10.47 -5.90 -30.54
N VAL A 96 11.01 -4.74 -30.91
CA VAL A 96 10.62 -4.04 -32.15
C VAL A 96 11.86 -3.58 -32.88
N ARG A 97 11.95 -3.93 -34.16
CA ARG A 97 12.99 -3.42 -35.04
C ARG A 97 12.44 -2.23 -35.86
N LYS A 98 13.05 -1.06 -35.70
CA LYS A 98 12.62 0.17 -36.40
C LYS A 98 13.84 0.94 -36.87
N LYS A 99 13.86 1.33 -38.17
CA LYS A 99 14.95 2.11 -38.81
C LYS A 99 16.35 1.51 -38.56
N GLY A 100 16.51 0.20 -38.69
CA GLY A 100 17.78 -0.50 -38.47
C GLY A 100 18.19 -0.70 -36.98
N LYS A 101 17.50 -0.07 -36.01
CA LYS A 101 17.73 -0.24 -34.58
C LYS A 101 16.72 -1.21 -33.97
N THR A 102 17.17 -2.00 -33.00
CA THR A 102 16.31 -2.92 -32.25
C THR A 102 16.02 -2.31 -30.87
N TYR A 103 14.74 -2.26 -30.52
CA TYR A 103 14.24 -1.75 -29.26
C TYR A 103 13.62 -2.86 -28.44
N PHE A 104 13.98 -2.89 -27.17
CA PHE A 104 13.48 -3.85 -26.20
C PHE A 104 12.58 -3.15 -25.20
N TYR A 105 11.35 -3.65 -25.06
CA TYR A 105 10.35 -3.10 -24.14
C TYR A 105 10.33 -3.94 -22.88
N ILE A 106 10.68 -3.34 -21.78
CA ILE A 106 10.87 -4.00 -20.48
C ILE A 106 9.87 -3.43 -19.49
N ALA A 107 9.21 -4.32 -18.73
CA ALA A 107 8.45 -3.97 -17.55
C ALA A 107 9.31 -4.26 -16.31
N ASP A 108 9.82 -3.21 -15.71
CA ASP A 108 10.62 -3.26 -14.50
C ASP A 108 9.70 -3.01 -13.28
N PRO A 109 9.56 -3.99 -12.35
CA PRO A 109 8.70 -3.82 -11.19
C PRO A 109 9.05 -2.64 -10.28
N ALA A 110 10.32 -2.18 -10.29
CA ALA A 110 10.77 -1.04 -9.51
C ALA A 110 10.51 0.30 -10.19
N TYR A 111 10.79 0.38 -11.50
CA TYR A 111 10.86 1.64 -12.23
C TYR A 111 9.72 1.87 -13.22
N GLY A 112 9.04 0.82 -13.70
CA GLY A 112 7.93 0.98 -14.64
C GLY A 112 8.15 0.33 -16.01
N LEU A 113 7.43 0.83 -17.01
CA LEU A 113 7.59 0.39 -18.40
C LEU A 113 8.70 1.20 -19.07
N LEU A 114 9.78 0.53 -19.44
CA LEU A 114 10.97 1.13 -19.97
C LEU A 114 11.25 0.62 -21.40
N LYS A 115 11.99 1.40 -22.15
CA LYS A 115 12.43 1.08 -23.51
C LYS A 115 13.92 1.22 -23.57
N TYR A 116 14.61 0.17 -23.98
CA TYR A 116 16.06 0.14 -24.10
C TYR A 116 16.50 -0.09 -25.55
N GLU A 117 17.60 0.54 -25.96
CA GLU A 117 18.33 0.16 -27.16
C GLU A 117 19.24 -1.04 -26.84
N GLU A 118 19.75 -1.68 -27.86
CA GLU A 118 20.53 -2.92 -27.73
C GLU A 118 21.77 -2.76 -26.84
N GLU A 119 22.52 -1.66 -27.01
CA GLU A 119 23.72 -1.38 -26.22
C GLU A 119 23.42 -1.16 -24.72
N GLU A 120 22.32 -0.50 -24.44
CA GLU A 120 21.85 -0.28 -23.06
C GLU A 120 21.39 -1.60 -22.41
N LEU A 121 20.67 -2.42 -23.16
CA LEU A 121 20.25 -3.73 -22.70
C LEU A 121 21.45 -4.63 -22.38
N LYS A 122 22.48 -4.65 -23.25
CA LYS A 122 23.69 -5.42 -23.04
C LYS A 122 24.35 -5.09 -21.70
N LYS A 123 24.52 -3.82 -21.39
CA LYS A 123 25.15 -3.35 -20.14
C LYS A 123 24.48 -3.90 -18.88
N CYS A 124 23.16 -4.07 -18.91
CA CYS A 124 22.39 -4.47 -17.74
C CYS A 124 22.06 -5.97 -17.70
N TRP A 125 21.99 -6.64 -18.87
CA TRP A 125 21.51 -8.02 -18.93
C TRP A 125 22.64 -9.06 -19.04
N ILE A 126 23.76 -8.71 -19.68
CA ILE A 126 24.86 -9.67 -19.86
C ILE A 126 25.49 -9.97 -18.51
N SER A 127 25.56 -11.27 -18.19
CA SER A 127 26.08 -11.75 -16.92
C SER A 127 27.39 -12.51 -17.05
N THR A 128 27.74 -12.97 -18.26
CA THR A 128 28.92 -13.80 -18.50
C THR A 128 29.50 -13.49 -19.86
N SER A 129 30.82 -13.30 -19.93
CA SER A 129 31.58 -13.23 -21.17
C SER A 129 32.61 -14.37 -21.13
N GLN A 130 32.48 -15.33 -22.02
CA GLN A 130 33.37 -16.49 -22.09
C GLN A 130 33.77 -16.72 -23.54
N GLY A 131 35.07 -16.61 -23.82
CA GLY A 131 35.61 -16.76 -25.20
C GLY A 131 35.07 -15.73 -26.18
N GLY A 132 34.83 -14.47 -25.74
CA GLY A 132 34.29 -13.40 -26.60
C GLY A 132 32.78 -13.48 -26.86
N ILE A 133 32.11 -14.49 -26.32
CA ILE A 133 30.64 -14.66 -26.44
C ILE A 133 29.96 -14.14 -25.19
N GLU A 134 29.21 -13.04 -25.35
CA GLU A 134 28.39 -12.43 -24.28
C GLU A 134 27.07 -13.13 -24.12
N LYS A 135 26.77 -13.59 -22.92
CA LYS A 135 25.52 -14.32 -22.60
C LYS A 135 24.82 -13.69 -21.40
N GLY A 136 23.51 -13.59 -21.48
CA GLY A 136 22.63 -13.22 -20.38
C GLY A 136 21.70 -14.39 -20.03
N ILE A 137 21.04 -14.28 -18.87
CA ILE A 137 20.12 -15.29 -18.35
C ILE A 137 18.68 -14.81 -18.58
N ALA A 138 17.86 -15.69 -19.15
CA ALA A 138 16.44 -15.48 -19.34
C ALA A 138 15.65 -16.69 -18.86
N MET A 139 14.43 -16.47 -18.36
CA MET A 139 13.48 -17.51 -18.02
C MET A 139 12.29 -17.41 -18.96
N LEU A 140 12.10 -18.44 -19.75
CA LEU A 140 10.94 -18.60 -20.62
C LEU A 140 9.80 -19.22 -19.82
N LEU A 141 8.61 -18.67 -19.99
CA LEU A 141 7.41 -19.11 -19.32
C LEU A 141 6.36 -19.53 -20.35
N GLU A 142 5.88 -20.76 -20.22
CA GLU A 142 4.85 -21.34 -21.09
C GLU A 142 3.64 -21.70 -20.25
N VAL A 143 2.47 -21.36 -20.75
CA VAL A 143 1.21 -21.68 -20.10
C VAL A 143 0.87 -23.15 -20.40
N THR A 144 0.56 -23.91 -19.36
CA THR A 144 0.04 -25.29 -19.48
C THR A 144 -1.48 -25.30 -19.33
N PRO A 145 -2.20 -26.36 -19.71
CA PRO A 145 -3.63 -26.46 -19.45
C PRO A 145 -4.00 -26.27 -17.98
N GLN A 146 -3.17 -26.76 -17.06
CA GLN A 146 -3.34 -26.60 -15.59
C GLN A 146 -3.39 -25.14 -15.16
N PHE A 147 -2.74 -24.21 -15.88
CA PHE A 147 -2.80 -22.79 -15.57
C PHE A 147 -4.24 -22.29 -15.58
N TYR A 148 -5.07 -22.72 -16.52
CA TYR A 148 -6.46 -22.29 -16.62
C TYR A 148 -7.36 -22.94 -15.56
N ASP A 149 -6.98 -24.09 -15.02
CA ASP A 149 -7.73 -24.77 -13.96
C ASP A 149 -7.37 -24.26 -12.57
N THR A 150 -6.14 -23.76 -12.38
CA THR A 150 -5.68 -23.22 -11.10
C THR A 150 -6.51 -22.01 -10.68
N THR A 151 -7.20 -22.09 -9.55
CA THR A 151 -7.97 -20.97 -9.00
C THR A 151 -7.05 -20.04 -8.19
N PRO A 152 -7.03 -18.73 -8.48
CA PRO A 152 -6.28 -17.78 -7.68
C PRO A 152 -6.83 -17.72 -6.25
N ILE A 153 -5.98 -17.82 -5.24
CA ILE A 153 -6.37 -17.66 -3.86
C ILE A 153 -6.79 -16.20 -3.65
N LYS A 154 -8.05 -16.00 -3.30
CA LYS A 154 -8.55 -14.68 -2.90
C LYS A 154 -8.13 -14.44 -1.45
N TYR A 155 -7.12 -13.60 -1.23
CA TYR A 155 -6.88 -13.06 0.09
C TYR A 155 -7.97 -12.02 0.37
N GLU A 156 -8.78 -12.27 1.37
CA GLU A 156 -9.76 -11.29 1.84
C GLU A 156 -8.99 -10.07 2.36
N GLY A 157 -9.18 -8.93 1.70
CA GLY A 157 -8.66 -7.66 2.19
C GLY A 157 -9.27 -7.35 3.56
N ILE A 158 -8.52 -6.68 4.42
CA ILE A 158 -9.01 -6.22 5.71
C ILE A 158 -10.23 -5.33 5.44
N SER A 159 -11.42 -5.84 5.75
CA SER A 159 -12.66 -5.07 5.61
C SER A 159 -12.68 -3.97 6.66
N LEU A 160 -13.14 -2.76 6.28
CA LEU A 160 -13.40 -1.66 7.24
C LEU A 160 -14.31 -2.09 8.40
N TRP A 161 -15.19 -3.08 8.18
CA TRP A 161 -15.99 -3.72 9.21
C TRP A 161 -15.16 -4.35 10.34
N HIS A 162 -13.97 -4.83 10.03
CA HIS A 162 -13.08 -5.38 11.05
C HIS A 162 -12.57 -4.29 12.00
N LEU A 163 -12.35 -3.07 11.49
CA LEU A 163 -11.96 -1.91 12.31
C LEU A 163 -13.12 -1.45 13.22
N LEU A 164 -14.36 -1.52 12.73
CA LEU A 164 -15.55 -1.20 13.54
C LEU A 164 -15.71 -2.11 14.77
N ARG A 165 -15.19 -3.33 14.71
CA ARG A 165 -15.19 -4.26 15.85
C ARG A 165 -14.42 -3.69 17.05
N TYR A 166 -13.33 -2.95 16.82
CA TYR A 166 -12.56 -2.33 17.92
C TYR A 166 -13.28 -1.13 18.53
N VAL A 167 -14.15 -0.49 17.79
CA VAL A 167 -14.92 0.68 18.22
C VAL A 167 -16.21 0.29 18.94
N HIS A 168 -16.78 -0.87 18.61
CA HIS A 168 -18.03 -1.37 19.15
C HIS A 168 -18.12 -1.39 20.71
N PRO A 169 -17.08 -1.78 21.47
CA PRO A 169 -17.12 -1.74 22.93
C PRO A 169 -17.36 -0.33 23.51
N TYR A 170 -16.98 0.71 22.76
CA TYR A 170 -17.05 2.12 23.18
C TYR A 170 -18.33 2.82 22.71
N ARG A 171 -19.36 2.08 22.25
CA ARG A 171 -20.61 2.64 21.71
C ARG A 171 -21.30 3.66 22.63
N LYS A 172 -21.25 3.46 23.96
CA LYS A 172 -21.81 4.40 24.94
C LYS A 172 -21.07 5.75 24.92
N MET A 173 -19.76 5.73 24.87
CA MET A 173 -18.92 6.94 24.78
C MET A 173 -19.10 7.66 23.44
N ILE A 174 -19.33 6.92 22.36
CA ILE A 174 -19.63 7.49 21.04
C ILE A 174 -20.97 8.22 21.05
N VAL A 175 -21.99 7.62 21.70
CA VAL A 175 -23.29 8.28 21.87
C VAL A 175 -23.14 9.58 22.68
N GLN A 176 -22.36 9.55 23.77
CA GLN A 176 -22.04 10.77 24.54
C GLN A 176 -21.33 11.83 23.71
N LEU A 177 -20.40 11.43 22.82
CA LEU A 177 -19.73 12.33 21.88
C LEU A 177 -20.75 13.00 20.93
N ILE A 178 -21.67 12.23 20.37
CA ILE A 178 -22.70 12.72 19.46
C ILE A 178 -23.62 13.69 20.19
N ILE A 179 -24.06 13.35 21.39
CA ILE A 179 -24.91 14.24 22.23
C ILE A 179 -24.16 15.53 22.54
N GLY A 180 -22.89 15.45 22.95
CA GLY A 180 -22.06 16.62 23.21
C GLY A 180 -21.85 17.50 21.99
N LEU A 181 -21.71 16.91 20.80
CA LEU A 181 -21.60 17.65 19.55
C LEU A 181 -22.90 18.39 19.20
N LEU A 182 -24.04 17.71 19.35
CA LEU A 182 -25.35 18.31 19.11
C LEU A 182 -25.64 19.45 20.13
N ALA A 183 -25.40 19.21 21.41
CA ALA A 183 -25.56 20.22 22.45
C ALA A 183 -24.68 21.45 22.19
N GLY A 184 -23.40 21.24 21.85
CA GLY A 184 -22.48 22.31 21.51
C GLY A 184 -22.91 23.11 20.27
N SER A 185 -23.48 22.43 19.26
CA SER A 185 -24.00 23.09 18.06
C SER A 185 -25.23 23.96 18.34
N VAL A 186 -26.15 23.47 19.18
CA VAL A 186 -27.32 24.23 19.60
C VAL A 186 -26.93 25.49 20.38
N LEU A 187 -25.99 25.36 21.33
CA LEU A 187 -25.47 26.51 22.09
C LEU A 187 -24.79 27.52 21.17
N GLN A 188 -24.09 27.05 20.13
CA GLN A 188 -23.43 27.93 19.15
C GLN A 188 -24.42 28.71 18.30
N LEU A 189 -25.58 28.13 17.96
CA LEU A 189 -26.64 28.82 17.23
C LEU A 189 -27.31 29.93 18.07
N ALA A 190 -27.36 29.79 19.41
CA ALA A 190 -27.93 30.81 20.28
C ALA A 190 -27.10 32.11 20.34
N PHE A 191 -25.77 31.99 20.10
CA PHE A 191 -24.84 33.13 20.25
C PHE A 191 -25.12 34.30 19.31
N PRO A 192 -25.35 34.13 17.98
CA PRO A 192 -25.70 35.23 17.08
C PRO A 192 -26.99 35.95 17.48
N PHE A 193 -28.01 35.21 17.93
CA PHE A 193 -29.29 35.80 18.35
C PHE A 193 -29.14 36.70 19.57
N LEU A 194 -28.34 36.26 20.57
CA LEU A 194 -28.04 37.11 21.73
C LEU A 194 -27.26 38.37 21.35
N THR A 195 -26.30 38.22 20.42
CA THR A 195 -25.54 39.38 19.92
C THR A 195 -26.43 40.38 19.18
N GLN A 196 -27.33 39.90 18.33
CA GLN A 196 -28.30 40.72 17.65
C GLN A 196 -29.21 41.46 18.64
N THR A 197 -29.71 40.79 19.68
CA THR A 197 -30.56 41.38 20.71
C THR A 197 -29.85 42.51 21.47
N ILE A 198 -28.52 42.40 21.72
CA ILE A 198 -27.75 43.49 22.31
C ILE A 198 -27.77 44.72 21.41
N VAL A 199 -27.57 44.53 20.10
CA VAL A 199 -27.53 45.65 19.16
C VAL A 199 -28.90 46.33 19.01
N ASP A 200 -29.94 45.50 18.78
CA ASP A 200 -31.27 45.99 18.47
C ASP A 200 -31.97 46.63 19.70
N GLN A 201 -31.93 45.97 20.83
CA GLN A 201 -32.67 46.41 22.03
C GLN A 201 -31.79 47.12 23.06
N GLY A 202 -30.54 46.67 23.25
CA GLY A 202 -29.62 47.21 24.24
C GLY A 202 -29.11 48.60 23.83
N ILE A 203 -28.56 48.72 22.65
CA ILE A 203 -27.99 49.99 22.15
C ILE A 203 -29.09 50.91 21.67
N GLY A 204 -30.10 50.40 20.95
CA GLY A 204 -31.22 51.19 20.42
C GLY A 204 -32.01 51.89 21.49
N HIS A 205 -32.25 51.26 22.66
CA HIS A 205 -33.02 51.84 23.76
C HIS A 205 -32.15 52.43 24.90
N ARG A 206 -30.82 52.44 24.78
CA ARG A 206 -29.85 52.91 25.80
C ARG A 206 -30.04 52.31 27.20
N ASN A 207 -30.47 51.05 27.27
CA ASN A 207 -30.73 50.35 28.51
C ASN A 207 -29.53 49.54 28.98
N LEU A 208 -28.70 50.13 29.87
CA LEU A 208 -27.47 49.54 30.37
C LEU A 208 -27.72 48.26 31.18
N ASN A 209 -28.78 48.17 31.95
CA ASN A 209 -29.11 46.99 32.74
C ASN A 209 -29.42 45.78 31.85
N PHE A 210 -30.11 46.01 30.75
CA PHE A 210 -30.42 44.98 29.77
C PHE A 210 -29.17 44.45 29.06
N ILE A 211 -28.25 45.35 28.72
CA ILE A 211 -26.97 44.98 28.12
C ILE A 211 -26.16 44.11 29.08
N GLN A 212 -26.07 44.48 30.37
CA GLN A 212 -25.37 43.71 31.37
C GLN A 212 -25.97 42.30 31.55
N LEU A 213 -27.28 42.16 31.56
CA LEU A 213 -27.99 40.90 31.67
C LEU A 213 -27.65 39.96 30.50
N ILE A 214 -27.70 40.45 29.26
CA ILE A 214 -27.39 39.63 28.08
C ILE A 214 -25.90 39.27 28.03
N LEU A 215 -25.02 40.17 28.44
CA LEU A 215 -23.59 39.92 28.53
C LEU A 215 -23.28 38.81 29.53
N ALA A 216 -23.96 38.82 30.68
CA ALA A 216 -23.84 37.75 31.68
C ALA A 216 -24.37 36.41 31.11
N ALA A 217 -25.47 36.41 30.36
CA ALA A 217 -26.00 35.23 29.69
C ALA A 217 -25.03 34.71 28.63
N GLN A 218 -24.41 35.59 27.83
CA GLN A 218 -23.37 35.19 26.88
C GLN A 218 -22.12 34.56 27.55
N LEU A 219 -21.65 35.12 28.65
CA LEU A 219 -20.55 34.57 29.42
C LEU A 219 -20.87 33.15 29.94
N MET A 220 -22.10 32.98 30.47
CA MET A 220 -22.56 31.66 30.91
C MET A 220 -22.61 30.63 29.75
N LEU A 221 -23.06 31.09 28.59
CA LEU A 221 -23.11 30.27 27.36
C LEU A 221 -21.72 29.83 26.90
N VAL A 222 -20.76 30.75 26.87
CA VAL A 222 -19.37 30.50 26.51
C VAL A 222 -18.74 29.50 27.49
N PHE A 223 -18.97 29.69 28.80
CA PHE A 223 -18.46 28.78 29.82
C PHE A 223 -19.05 27.38 29.67
N SER A 224 -20.36 27.24 29.50
CA SER A 224 -21.04 25.96 29.29
C SER A 224 -20.54 25.24 28.05
N ARG A 225 -20.38 25.97 26.94
CA ARG A 225 -19.80 25.44 25.70
C ARG A 225 -18.38 24.94 25.87
N THR A 226 -17.54 25.72 26.56
CA THR A 226 -16.14 25.32 26.81
C THR A 226 -16.08 24.06 27.67
N LEU A 227 -16.94 23.93 28.67
CA LEU A 227 -17.01 22.73 29.50
C LEU A 227 -17.41 21.49 28.69
N ILE A 228 -18.44 21.61 27.85
CA ILE A 228 -18.84 20.54 26.94
C ILE A 228 -17.70 20.13 26.00
N GLU A 229 -16.97 21.11 25.44
CA GLU A 229 -15.84 20.88 24.55
C GLU A 229 -14.70 20.15 25.27
N VAL A 230 -14.35 20.52 26.50
CA VAL A 230 -13.32 19.82 27.32
C VAL A 230 -13.73 18.37 27.57
N ILE A 231 -14.96 18.13 28.00
CA ILE A 231 -15.47 16.77 28.23
C ILE A 231 -15.39 15.95 26.95
N ARG A 232 -15.82 16.52 25.82
CA ARG A 232 -15.78 15.87 24.50
C ARG A 232 -14.35 15.49 24.11
N ARG A 233 -13.38 16.38 24.29
CA ARG A 233 -11.97 16.14 24.01
C ARG A 233 -11.38 15.04 24.90
N CYS A 234 -11.73 15.01 26.17
CA CYS A 234 -11.30 13.96 27.10
C CYS A 234 -11.84 12.59 26.67
N ILE A 235 -13.11 12.49 26.31
CA ILE A 235 -13.73 11.25 25.83
C ILE A 235 -13.06 10.78 24.55
N LEU A 236 -12.85 11.69 23.58
CA LEU A 236 -12.20 11.39 22.31
C LEU A 236 -10.77 10.88 22.52
N LEU A 237 -9.99 11.55 23.37
CA LEU A 237 -8.64 11.14 23.71
C LEU A 237 -8.62 9.75 24.35
N HIS A 238 -9.52 9.48 25.27
CA HIS A 238 -9.64 8.17 25.92
C HIS A 238 -9.94 7.06 24.90
N ILE A 239 -10.93 7.25 24.03
CA ILE A 239 -11.27 6.28 22.97
C ILE A 239 -10.08 6.07 22.03
N SER A 240 -9.48 7.15 21.54
CA SER A 240 -8.34 7.09 20.61
C SER A 240 -7.18 6.30 21.19
N THR A 241 -6.79 6.60 22.43
CA THR A 241 -5.68 5.91 23.10
C THR A 241 -6.00 4.42 23.29
N ARG A 242 -7.20 4.07 23.74
CA ARG A 242 -7.59 2.68 23.96
C ARG A 242 -7.65 1.88 22.66
N VAL A 243 -8.21 2.46 21.60
CA VAL A 243 -8.28 1.81 20.29
C VAL A 243 -6.88 1.61 19.71
N ASN A 244 -5.99 2.62 19.82
CA ASN A 244 -4.60 2.51 19.36
C ASN A 244 -3.84 1.40 20.10
N VAL A 245 -3.93 1.35 21.42
CA VAL A 245 -3.30 0.29 22.24
C VAL A 245 -3.84 -1.08 21.85
N ALA A 246 -5.15 -1.23 21.67
CA ALA A 246 -5.77 -2.49 21.27
C ALA A 246 -5.30 -2.94 19.88
N LEU A 247 -5.23 -2.03 18.91
CA LEU A 247 -4.74 -2.30 17.55
C LEU A 247 -3.27 -2.73 17.55
N ILE A 248 -2.41 -2.02 18.30
CA ILE A 248 -0.98 -2.34 18.39
C ILE A 248 -0.79 -3.69 19.08
N SER A 249 -1.51 -3.94 20.18
CA SER A 249 -1.43 -5.21 20.91
C SER A 249 -1.85 -6.38 20.01
N ASP A 250 -2.99 -6.26 19.31
CA ASP A 250 -3.49 -7.31 18.43
C ASP A 250 -2.54 -7.53 17.23
N PHE A 251 -1.97 -6.46 16.70
CA PHE A 251 -0.95 -6.54 15.65
C PHE A 251 0.30 -7.29 16.14
N LEU A 252 0.83 -6.95 17.31
CA LEU A 252 2.00 -7.60 17.89
C LEU A 252 1.74 -9.08 18.17
N VAL A 253 0.59 -9.42 18.76
CA VAL A 253 0.21 -10.81 19.02
C VAL A 253 0.10 -11.60 17.72
N LYS A 254 -0.50 -11.02 16.68
CA LYS A 254 -0.58 -11.66 15.36
C LYS A 254 0.81 -11.80 14.72
N LEU A 255 1.67 -10.78 14.85
CA LEU A 255 3.04 -10.83 14.35
C LEU A 255 3.83 -11.97 15.01
N MET A 256 3.73 -12.12 16.33
CA MET A 256 4.42 -13.20 17.07
C MET A 256 3.92 -14.60 16.71
N ARG A 257 2.72 -14.74 16.20
CA ARG A 257 2.16 -16.02 15.72
C ARG A 257 2.57 -16.40 14.30
N LEU A 258 3.24 -15.48 13.58
CA LEU A 258 3.69 -15.76 12.24
C LEU A 258 4.90 -16.74 12.25
N PRO A 259 4.99 -17.68 11.29
CA PRO A 259 6.11 -18.59 11.20
C PRO A 259 7.41 -17.82 10.91
N MET A 260 8.55 -18.34 11.39
CA MET A 260 9.88 -17.73 11.21
C MET A 260 10.20 -17.41 9.74
N ARG A 261 9.69 -18.22 8.81
CA ARG A 261 9.78 -18.02 7.36
C ARG A 261 9.28 -16.64 6.89
N PHE A 262 8.29 -16.08 7.59
CA PHE A 262 7.79 -14.73 7.29
C PHE A 262 8.84 -13.66 7.62
N PHE A 263 9.57 -13.83 8.73
CA PHE A 263 10.62 -12.89 9.15
C PHE A 263 11.87 -13.00 8.27
N ASP A 264 12.15 -14.19 7.72
CA ASP A 264 13.24 -14.38 6.77
C ASP A 264 12.99 -13.71 5.41
N SER A 265 11.72 -13.55 5.05
CA SER A 265 11.30 -12.88 3.80
C SER A 265 11.14 -11.37 3.92
N LYS A 266 11.30 -10.78 5.13
CA LYS A 266 11.08 -9.35 5.40
C LYS A 266 12.31 -8.70 6.02
N LEU A 267 12.68 -7.53 5.53
CA LEU A 267 13.68 -6.69 6.20
C LEU A 267 13.09 -6.18 7.53
N ALA A 268 13.82 -6.40 8.64
CA ALA A 268 13.40 -5.95 9.96
C ALA A 268 13.08 -4.45 10.00
N GLY A 269 13.84 -3.64 9.24
CA GLY A 269 13.61 -2.20 9.11
C GLY A 269 12.25 -1.83 8.51
N ASP A 270 11.73 -2.63 7.58
CA ASP A 270 10.42 -2.39 6.96
C ASP A 270 9.27 -2.70 7.94
N LEU A 271 9.44 -3.72 8.79
CA LEU A 271 8.51 -4.02 9.88
C LEU A 271 8.50 -2.91 10.94
N ILE A 272 9.67 -2.43 11.36
CA ILE A 272 9.80 -1.33 12.32
C ILE A 272 9.18 -0.05 11.75
N ARG A 273 9.42 0.27 10.48
CA ARG A 273 8.84 1.44 9.81
C ARG A 273 7.32 1.39 9.78
N ARG A 274 6.71 0.23 9.54
CA ARG A 274 5.25 0.05 9.58
C ARG A 274 4.69 0.17 10.99
N ILE A 275 5.41 -0.32 12.00
CA ILE A 275 5.06 -0.14 13.42
C ILE A 275 5.15 1.35 13.79
N CYS A 276 6.23 2.04 13.41
CA CYS A 276 6.38 3.48 13.63
C CYS A 276 5.25 4.28 12.99
N LEU A 277 4.84 3.97 11.76
CA LEU A 277 3.72 4.63 11.09
C LEU A 277 2.37 4.45 11.82
N LEU A 278 2.19 3.33 12.51
CA LEU A 278 1.02 3.13 13.39
C LEU A 278 1.11 3.95 14.69
N TYR A 279 2.33 4.31 15.12
CA TYR A 279 2.58 5.06 16.35
C TYR A 279 2.60 6.57 16.14
N THR A 280 2.99 7.04 14.96
CA THR A 280 2.97 8.45 14.62
C THR A 280 1.55 8.87 14.22
N SER A 281 0.75 9.19 15.24
CA SER A 281 -0.27 10.22 15.10
C SER A 281 0.45 11.48 14.58
N PRO A 282 -0.07 12.18 13.54
CA PRO A 282 0.56 13.41 13.07
C PRO A 282 0.70 14.36 14.27
N SER A 283 1.96 14.68 14.58
CA SER A 283 2.24 15.67 15.60
C SER A 283 1.62 17.00 15.18
N PRO A 284 1.02 17.78 16.08
CA PRO A 284 0.53 19.12 15.75
C PRO A 284 1.59 20.05 15.11
N ARG A 285 2.87 19.65 15.17
CA ARG A 285 4.00 20.38 14.55
C ARG A 285 4.14 20.10 13.04
N ASP A 286 3.50 19.06 12.51
CA ASP A 286 3.58 18.73 11.07
C ASP A 286 2.46 19.39 10.26
N LEU A 287 1.63 20.22 10.92
CA LEU A 287 0.51 20.96 10.36
C LEU A 287 0.72 22.49 10.31
N SER A 288 1.94 22.95 10.59
CA SER A 288 2.30 24.37 10.50
C SER A 288 3.16 24.67 9.27
#